data_d91a8573177ac92159de09da602be912
#
_entry.id   d91a8573177ac92159de09da602be912
#
_cell.length_a   1.000
_cell.length_b   1.000
_cell.length_c   1.000
_cell.angle_alpha   90.00
_cell.angle_beta   90.00
_cell.angle_gamma   90.00
#
_symmetry.space_group_name_H-M   'P 1'
#
loop_
_entity.id
_entity.type
_entity.pdbx_description
1 polymer ?
#
loop_
_entity_poly.entity_id
_entity_poly.type
_entity_poly.pdbx_seq_one_letter_code
_entity_poly.pdbx_strand_id
1 'polypeptide(L)'
;VVYRGREDPMPRRNFFFLISLSALLALGFTSARANRHRHSVSVSDGHKQPATDCSDLRMRFDDRDAMVRSEERTLTKSEAAVLQIHPHSNGGVQVVGWEKETYSVTACKAAAGSGDAAEKILSQITMSIENGRISTSGPGDEEDWTVYLLIRTPKSASIDMETMNGPISLYDVDGKLTARAHNGPISLKNFSGDAEITAVNGPISLEGSSGSVRIHTENGPISVALAGKTWSGTGLSADAKNGPLTLVVPNDYQSSFVVESTNYAPVSCKASICDNARKTWDDNRRRIEYGNPPAMIRLSTVNGPVSVRESREKL
;
A
#
# COMPACT_ATOMS: atom_id res chain seq x y z
N VAL A 1 -56.63 -39.89 -8.25
CA VAL A 1 -57.59 -39.79 -7.18
C VAL A 1 -57.48 -38.41 -6.59
N VAL A 2 -58.53 -37.58 -6.85
CA VAL A 2 -58.66 -36.18 -6.43
C VAL A 2 -59.38 -36.18 -5.08
N TYR A 3 -58.87 -35.47 -4.10
CA TYR A 3 -59.63 -35.08 -2.93
C TYR A 3 -59.68 -33.57 -2.81
N ARG A 4 -60.91 -33.06 -2.98
CA ARG A 4 -61.35 -31.71 -2.63
C ARG A 4 -61.71 -31.71 -1.14
N GLY A 5 -61.14 -30.81 -0.35
CA GLY A 5 -61.54 -30.49 1.02
C GLY A 5 -62.22 -29.12 1.06
N ARG A 6 -63.38 -29.14 1.69
CA ARG A 6 -64.41 -28.05 1.81
C ARG A 6 -63.90 -26.97 2.79
N GLU A 7 -64.18 -25.73 2.46
CA GLU A 7 -64.07 -24.58 3.36
C GLU A 7 -65.35 -24.44 4.19
N ASP A 8 -65.17 -24.31 5.51
CA ASP A 8 -66.23 -23.86 6.42
C ASP A 8 -65.94 -22.46 6.97
N PRO A 9 -66.91 -21.54 7.05
CA PRO A 9 -66.68 -20.16 7.46
C PRO A 9 -66.77 -19.99 8.99
N MET A 10 -65.79 -19.32 9.59
CA MET A 10 -65.78 -18.92 11.00
C MET A 10 -66.58 -17.62 11.23
N PRO A 11 -67.25 -17.49 12.38
CA PRO A 11 -68.16 -16.37 12.65
C PRO A 11 -67.44 -15.10 13.13
N ARG A 12 -67.93 -13.96 12.66
CA ARG A 12 -67.52 -12.61 13.08
C ARG A 12 -67.89 -12.37 14.56
N ARG A 13 -66.90 -12.08 15.40
CA ARG A 13 -67.05 -11.55 16.75
C ARG A 13 -66.66 -10.08 16.78
N ASN A 14 -67.65 -9.20 16.92
CA ASN A 14 -67.44 -7.78 17.18
C ASN A 14 -66.86 -7.57 18.57
N PHE A 15 -65.68 -6.94 18.64
CA PHE A 15 -65.11 -6.38 19.85
C PHE A 15 -65.04 -4.86 19.70
N PHE A 16 -65.92 -4.17 20.43
CA PHE A 16 -65.78 -2.74 20.69
C PHE A 16 -64.61 -2.53 21.66
N PHE A 17 -63.57 -1.81 21.22
CA PHE A 17 -62.54 -1.29 22.12
C PHE A 17 -62.59 0.24 22.11
N LEU A 18 -62.80 0.75 23.32
CA LEU A 18 -62.75 2.17 23.68
C LEU A 18 -61.40 2.75 23.38
N ILE A 19 -61.37 3.82 22.61
CA ILE A 19 -60.16 4.60 22.30
C ILE A 19 -59.95 5.57 23.47
N SER A 20 -59.00 5.30 24.33
CA SER A 20 -58.42 6.28 25.27
C SER A 20 -57.33 7.07 24.52
N LEU A 21 -57.60 8.37 24.31
CA LEU A 21 -56.72 9.33 23.71
C LEU A 21 -55.58 9.71 24.71
N SER A 22 -54.46 8.99 24.65
CA SER A 22 -53.24 9.38 25.33
C SER A 22 -52.32 10.10 24.35
N ALA A 23 -52.26 11.42 24.46
CA ALA A 23 -51.29 12.23 23.71
C ALA A 23 -49.88 11.95 24.20
N LEU A 24 -49.12 11.08 23.54
CA LEU A 24 -47.72 10.94 23.68
C LEU A 24 -47.02 12.03 22.84
N LEU A 25 -46.47 13.05 23.48
CA LEU A 25 -45.47 13.96 22.91
C LEU A 25 -44.21 13.12 22.57
N ALA A 26 -44.12 12.66 21.33
CA ALA A 26 -42.87 12.13 20.79
C ALA A 26 -41.97 13.34 20.49
N LEU A 27 -41.08 13.66 21.45
CA LEU A 27 -39.87 14.47 21.16
C LEU A 27 -39.03 13.66 20.19
N GLY A 28 -39.18 13.96 18.91
CA GLY A 28 -38.33 13.45 17.86
C GLY A 28 -36.92 14.01 18.02
N PHE A 29 -36.05 13.27 18.67
CA PHE A 29 -34.62 13.46 18.50
C PHE A 29 -34.28 13.06 17.06
N THR A 30 -34.36 14.02 16.16
CA THR A 30 -33.66 13.93 14.88
C THR A 30 -32.18 13.99 15.19
N SER A 31 -31.55 12.82 15.41
CA SER A 31 -30.11 12.70 15.30
C SER A 31 -29.74 13.07 13.86
N ALA A 32 -29.41 14.34 13.65
CA ALA A 32 -28.70 14.77 12.46
C ALA A 32 -27.42 13.94 12.43
N ARG A 33 -27.41 12.85 11.67
CA ARG A 33 -26.18 12.20 11.24
C ARG A 33 -25.47 13.26 10.40
N ALA A 34 -24.53 13.96 11.03
CA ALA A 34 -23.58 14.75 10.29
C ALA A 34 -22.95 13.78 9.27
N ASN A 35 -23.30 14.02 8.01
CA ASN A 35 -22.67 13.35 6.89
C ASN A 35 -21.22 13.84 6.92
N ARG A 36 -20.33 13.09 7.57
CA ARG A 36 -18.92 13.38 7.57
C ARG A 36 -18.45 13.21 6.13
N HIS A 37 -18.42 14.30 5.40
CA HIS A 37 -17.69 14.36 4.15
C HIS A 37 -16.21 14.13 4.51
N ARG A 38 -15.75 12.91 4.36
CA ARG A 38 -14.30 12.64 4.38
C ARG A 38 -13.75 13.24 3.11
N HIS A 39 -13.04 14.34 3.25
CA HIS A 39 -12.31 14.93 2.14
C HIS A 39 -11.22 13.97 1.68
N SER A 40 -11.10 13.80 0.37
CA SER A 40 -10.06 12.96 -0.21
C SER A 40 -8.73 13.72 -0.20
N VAL A 41 -7.68 13.09 0.34
CA VAL A 41 -6.31 13.60 0.27
C VAL A 41 -5.60 12.96 -0.91
N SER A 42 -5.04 13.77 -1.79
CA SER A 42 -4.18 13.30 -2.86
C SER A 42 -2.80 13.94 -2.76
N VAL A 43 -1.77 13.12 -2.86
CA VAL A 43 -0.38 13.55 -2.96
C VAL A 43 0.20 12.97 -4.24
N SER A 44 0.72 13.82 -5.10
CA SER A 44 1.39 13.40 -6.33
C SER A 44 2.76 14.04 -6.42
N ASP A 45 3.76 13.21 -6.72
CA ASP A 45 5.03 13.66 -7.26
C ASP A 45 4.85 13.84 -8.77
N GLY A 46 4.95 15.04 -9.29
CA GLY A 46 4.83 15.31 -10.73
C GLY A 46 5.99 14.73 -11.57
N HIS A 47 6.92 14.01 -10.97
CA HIS A 47 8.20 13.63 -11.57
C HIS A 47 8.42 12.11 -11.58
N LYS A 48 9.17 11.63 -12.59
CA LYS A 48 9.67 10.26 -12.64
C LYS A 48 10.76 9.95 -11.59
N GLN A 49 11.28 10.99 -10.93
CA GLN A 49 12.32 10.92 -9.91
C GLN A 49 11.74 11.21 -8.52
N PRO A 50 12.37 10.73 -7.45
CA PRO A 50 11.91 11.00 -6.09
C PRO A 50 11.91 12.51 -5.80
N ALA A 51 10.92 12.97 -5.04
CA ALA A 51 10.83 14.36 -4.58
C ALA A 51 12.05 14.70 -3.72
N THR A 52 12.57 15.90 -3.88
CA THR A 52 13.73 16.38 -3.12
C THR A 52 13.35 17.32 -1.99
N ASP A 53 12.24 18.03 -2.12
CA ASP A 53 11.65 18.88 -1.09
C ASP A 53 10.12 18.92 -1.23
N CYS A 54 9.46 19.69 -0.35
CA CYS A 54 8.00 19.76 -0.30
C CYS A 54 7.38 20.45 -1.51
N SER A 55 8.13 21.27 -2.25
CA SER A 55 7.63 21.98 -3.45
C SER A 55 7.49 21.03 -4.65
N ASP A 56 8.17 19.90 -4.64
CA ASP A 56 8.04 18.83 -5.65
C ASP A 56 6.73 18.05 -5.49
N LEU A 57 6.06 18.20 -4.33
CA LEU A 57 4.83 17.49 -4.02
C LEU A 57 3.62 18.39 -4.26
N ARG A 58 2.67 17.90 -5.02
CA ARG A 58 1.35 18.51 -5.12
C ARG A 58 0.40 17.83 -4.14
N MET A 59 0.04 18.53 -3.09
CA MET A 59 -0.90 18.07 -2.07
C MET A 59 -2.24 18.77 -2.24
N ARG A 60 -3.32 17.98 -2.24
CA ARG A 60 -4.67 18.50 -2.47
C ARG A 60 -5.66 17.82 -1.52
N PHE A 61 -6.62 18.62 -1.06
CA PHE A 61 -7.81 18.15 -0.39
C PHE A 61 -8.99 18.33 -1.33
N ASP A 62 -9.61 17.23 -1.76
CA ASP A 62 -10.54 17.16 -2.88
C ASP A 62 -9.88 17.77 -4.14
N ASP A 63 -10.42 18.84 -4.67
CA ASP A 63 -9.88 19.49 -5.87
C ASP A 63 -9.12 20.80 -5.58
N ARG A 64 -8.86 21.12 -4.31
CA ARG A 64 -8.17 22.35 -3.89
C ARG A 64 -6.74 22.07 -3.46
N ASP A 65 -5.80 22.92 -3.90
CA ASP A 65 -4.42 22.83 -3.46
C ASP A 65 -4.32 23.16 -1.96
N ALA A 66 -3.50 22.40 -1.25
CA ALA A 66 -3.25 22.57 0.17
C ALA A 66 -2.24 23.70 0.45
N MET A 67 -2.36 24.32 1.61
CA MET A 67 -1.29 25.14 2.15
C MET A 67 -0.23 24.22 2.76
N VAL A 68 1.04 24.41 2.40
CA VAL A 68 2.13 23.51 2.79
C VAL A 68 3.20 24.26 3.59
N ARG A 69 3.72 23.61 4.63
CA ARG A 69 4.89 24.03 5.43
C ARG A 69 5.84 22.86 5.60
N SER A 70 7.14 23.14 5.58
CA SER A 70 8.19 22.15 5.79
C SER A 70 8.81 22.29 7.17
N GLU A 71 9.14 21.16 7.80
CA GLU A 71 9.99 21.09 8.98
C GLU A 71 11.06 20.01 8.74
N GLU A 72 12.33 20.37 8.90
CA GLU A 72 13.45 19.45 8.70
C GLU A 72 14.17 19.17 10.01
N ARG A 73 14.58 17.90 10.19
CA ARG A 73 15.42 17.39 11.28
C ARG A 73 16.51 16.48 10.72
N THR A 74 17.67 16.55 11.32
CA THR A 74 18.80 15.66 10.98
C THR A 74 19.14 14.78 12.18
N LEU A 75 19.43 13.50 11.93
CA LEU A 75 19.88 12.53 12.93
C LEU A 75 21.17 11.89 12.47
N THR A 76 21.98 11.48 13.42
CA THR A 76 23.16 10.63 13.18
C THR A 76 22.76 9.15 13.21
N LYS A 77 23.55 8.29 12.61
CA LYS A 77 23.34 6.84 12.64
C LYS A 77 23.35 6.25 14.05
N SER A 78 24.10 6.88 14.97
CA SER A 78 24.13 6.47 16.37
C SER A 78 22.85 6.77 17.15
N GLU A 79 22.07 7.74 16.69
CA GLU A 79 20.76 8.08 17.29
C GLU A 79 19.63 7.17 16.81
N ALA A 80 19.83 6.45 15.70
CA ALA A 80 18.83 5.56 15.13
C ALA A 80 19.46 4.31 14.51
N ALA A 81 19.64 3.25 15.30
CA ALA A 81 20.07 1.94 14.79
C ALA A 81 19.04 1.33 13.84
N VAL A 82 17.75 1.57 14.11
CA VAL A 82 16.62 1.26 13.23
C VAL A 82 15.76 2.51 13.13
N LEU A 83 15.49 2.96 11.91
CA LEU A 83 14.59 4.08 11.69
C LEU A 83 13.15 3.56 11.63
N GLN A 84 12.34 3.91 12.63
CA GLN A 84 10.92 3.54 12.72
C GLN A 84 10.06 4.72 12.23
N ILE A 85 9.21 4.50 11.22
CA ILE A 85 8.48 5.57 10.56
C ILE A 85 6.99 5.30 10.63
N HIS A 86 6.29 6.09 11.42
CA HIS A 86 4.85 5.98 11.65
C HIS A 86 4.17 7.34 11.47
N PRO A 87 3.89 7.76 10.22
CA PRO A 87 3.16 9.00 9.98
C PRO A 87 1.72 8.87 10.46
N HIS A 88 1.04 10.02 10.62
CA HIS A 88 -0.39 10.03 10.89
C HIS A 88 -1.19 9.27 9.81
N SER A 89 -2.41 8.86 10.13
CA SER A 89 -3.26 7.93 9.35
C SER A 89 -3.35 8.20 7.85
N ASN A 90 -3.27 9.46 7.41
CA ASN A 90 -3.35 9.84 6.00
C ASN A 90 -2.01 10.30 5.42
N GLY A 91 -0.91 10.02 6.09
CA GLY A 91 0.43 10.44 5.67
C GLY A 91 1.14 9.42 4.80
N GLY A 92 1.91 9.89 3.83
CA GLY A 92 2.80 9.08 3.01
C GLY A 92 4.26 9.21 3.41
N VAL A 93 5.08 8.30 2.90
CA VAL A 93 6.52 8.24 3.18
C VAL A 93 7.29 8.00 1.89
N GLN A 94 8.29 8.83 1.64
CA GLN A 94 9.32 8.57 0.65
C GLN A 94 10.68 8.47 1.33
N VAL A 95 11.40 7.42 1.04
CA VAL A 95 12.77 7.19 1.52
C VAL A 95 13.72 7.12 0.34
N VAL A 96 14.84 7.82 0.43
CA VAL A 96 15.90 7.81 -0.58
C VAL A 96 17.25 7.50 0.09
N GLY A 97 17.90 6.46 -0.38
CA GLY A 97 19.27 6.14 0.05
C GLY A 97 20.30 7.15 -0.46
N TRP A 98 21.25 7.54 0.36
CA TRP A 98 22.38 8.42 0.00
C TRP A 98 23.71 7.93 0.54
N GLU A 99 24.78 8.59 0.13
CA GLU A 99 26.14 8.20 0.54
C GLU A 99 26.60 8.78 1.91
N LYS A 100 25.70 9.49 2.61
CA LYS A 100 26.02 10.06 3.92
C LYS A 100 25.62 9.11 5.04
N GLU A 101 26.34 9.13 6.16
CA GLU A 101 26.04 8.35 7.38
C GLU A 101 25.07 9.05 8.34
N THR A 102 24.23 9.94 7.82
CA THR A 102 23.21 10.70 8.56
C THR A 102 21.83 10.46 7.97
N TYR A 103 20.79 10.77 8.72
CA TYR A 103 19.42 10.84 8.24
C TYR A 103 18.98 12.30 8.12
N SER A 104 18.27 12.65 7.07
CA SER A 104 17.51 13.89 6.97
C SER A 104 16.03 13.53 6.86
N VAL A 105 15.22 14.14 7.70
CA VAL A 105 13.77 13.91 7.78
C VAL A 105 13.07 15.23 7.56
N THR A 106 12.36 15.36 6.45
CA THR A 106 11.56 16.55 6.13
C THR A 106 10.08 16.18 6.21
N ALA A 107 9.36 16.82 7.12
CA ALA A 107 7.91 16.73 7.20
C ALA A 107 7.28 17.83 6.34
N CYS A 108 6.61 17.42 5.27
CA CYS A 108 5.78 18.28 4.43
C CYS A 108 4.36 18.30 5.02
N LYS A 109 4.10 19.29 5.89
CA LYS A 109 2.83 19.48 6.58
C LYS A 109 1.86 20.19 5.65
N ALA A 110 0.67 19.68 5.48
CA ALA A 110 -0.34 20.24 4.60
C ALA A 110 -1.69 20.36 5.30
N ALA A 111 -2.35 21.48 5.08
CA ALA A 111 -3.69 21.77 5.58
C ALA A 111 -4.61 22.25 4.46
N ALA A 112 -5.89 21.89 4.54
CA ALA A 112 -6.91 22.40 3.62
C ALA A 112 -7.17 23.89 3.86
N GLY A 113 -7.53 24.58 2.79
CA GLY A 113 -7.83 26.02 2.85
C GLY A 113 -6.63 26.91 2.64
N SER A 114 -6.77 28.18 3.04
CA SER A 114 -5.76 29.22 2.85
C SER A 114 -5.84 30.27 3.96
N GLY A 115 -4.81 31.10 4.08
CA GLY A 115 -4.74 32.18 5.06
C GLY A 115 -4.70 31.69 6.51
N ASP A 116 -5.24 32.48 7.44
CA ASP A 116 -5.11 32.25 8.89
C ASP A 116 -5.72 30.92 9.36
N ALA A 117 -6.77 30.44 8.70
CA ALA A 117 -7.40 29.17 9.07
C ALA A 117 -6.45 27.98 8.80
N ALA A 118 -5.85 27.92 7.63
CA ALA A 118 -4.87 26.88 7.30
C ALA A 118 -3.60 27.01 8.16
N GLU A 119 -3.12 28.24 8.43
CA GLU A 119 -1.97 28.47 9.32
C GLU A 119 -2.24 27.97 10.74
N LYS A 120 -3.46 28.17 11.26
CA LYS A 120 -3.84 27.65 12.57
C LYS A 120 -3.77 26.13 12.62
N ILE A 121 -4.23 25.43 11.58
CA ILE A 121 -4.11 23.97 11.47
C ILE A 121 -2.64 23.56 11.41
N LEU A 122 -1.86 24.18 10.51
CA LEU A 122 -0.44 23.87 10.31
C LEU A 122 0.39 24.06 11.58
N SER A 123 0.07 25.06 12.41
CA SER A 123 0.77 25.33 13.67
C SER A 123 0.55 24.23 14.73
N GLN A 124 -0.51 23.45 14.62
CA GLN A 124 -0.81 22.32 15.52
C GLN A 124 -0.19 20.99 15.04
N ILE A 125 0.30 20.93 13.79
CA ILE A 125 0.94 19.71 13.28
C ILE A 125 2.37 19.65 13.78
N THR A 126 2.72 18.56 14.43
CA THR A 126 4.05 18.33 15.01
C THR A 126 4.69 17.06 14.44
N MET A 127 6.02 17.08 14.30
CA MET A 127 6.83 15.91 14.05
C MET A 127 7.66 15.63 15.31
N SER A 128 7.55 14.41 15.85
CA SER A 128 8.40 13.93 16.95
C SER A 128 9.37 12.89 16.42
N ILE A 129 10.62 12.98 16.90
CA ILE A 129 11.66 11.99 16.64
C ILE A 129 12.28 11.61 17.98
N GLU A 130 12.06 10.36 18.41
CA GLU A 130 12.51 9.83 19.68
C GLU A 130 13.13 8.46 19.48
N ASN A 131 14.42 8.30 19.82
CA ASN A 131 15.14 7.03 19.68
C ASN A 131 14.99 6.37 18.28
N GLY A 132 15.07 7.18 17.22
CA GLY A 132 14.90 6.73 15.84
C GLY A 132 13.45 6.51 15.40
N ARG A 133 12.47 6.75 16.28
CA ARG A 133 11.04 6.67 15.94
C ARG A 133 10.54 8.05 15.48
N ILE A 134 10.08 8.10 14.25
CA ILE A 134 9.46 9.28 13.63
C ILE A 134 7.95 9.10 13.68
N SER A 135 7.26 10.07 14.27
CA SER A 135 5.80 10.12 14.31
C SER A 135 5.31 11.53 14.03
N THR A 136 4.09 11.65 13.55
CA THR A 136 3.45 12.94 13.30
C THR A 136 2.09 12.99 13.98
N SER A 137 1.74 14.14 14.54
CA SER A 137 0.44 14.40 15.16
C SER A 137 -0.06 15.79 14.80
N GLY A 138 -1.34 16.04 15.00
CA GLY A 138 -1.96 17.30 14.64
C GLY A 138 -3.35 17.44 15.27
N PRO A 139 -4.17 18.39 14.80
CA PRO A 139 -5.52 18.60 15.29
C PRO A 139 -6.40 17.36 15.09
N GLY A 140 -7.59 17.36 15.71
CA GLY A 140 -8.51 16.22 15.62
C GLY A 140 -9.00 15.90 14.21
N ASP A 141 -9.68 14.76 14.07
CA ASP A 141 -10.16 14.21 12.78
C ASP A 141 -11.20 15.08 12.06
N GLU A 142 -11.64 16.17 12.65
CA GLU A 142 -12.57 17.14 12.04
C GLU A 142 -11.87 18.14 11.12
N GLU A 143 -10.54 18.27 11.24
CA GLU A 143 -9.72 19.16 10.43
C GLU A 143 -9.04 18.38 9.31
N ASP A 144 -8.97 18.99 8.13
CA ASP A 144 -8.34 18.40 6.96
C ASP A 144 -6.85 18.73 6.92
N TRP A 145 -6.04 17.78 7.33
CA TRP A 145 -4.59 17.88 7.29
C TRP A 145 -3.92 16.55 6.97
N THR A 146 -2.67 16.63 6.52
CA THR A 146 -1.81 15.47 6.30
C THR A 146 -0.33 15.86 6.46
N VAL A 147 0.51 14.84 6.61
CA VAL A 147 1.97 15.00 6.55
C VAL A 147 2.55 13.99 5.59
N TYR A 148 3.34 14.44 4.64
CA TYR A 148 4.16 13.58 3.81
C TYR A 148 5.62 13.66 4.28
N LEU A 149 6.24 12.52 4.56
CA LEU A 149 7.61 12.46 5.04
C LEU A 149 8.56 12.20 3.87
N LEU A 150 9.50 13.13 3.64
CA LEU A 150 10.64 12.94 2.75
C LEU A 150 11.86 12.62 3.61
N ILE A 151 12.42 11.42 3.44
CA ILE A 151 13.50 10.93 4.28
C ILE A 151 14.69 10.56 3.41
N ARG A 152 15.87 11.03 3.77
CA ARG A 152 17.13 10.57 3.21
C ARG A 152 17.87 9.75 4.25
N THR A 153 18.39 8.59 3.85
CA THR A 153 19.01 7.63 4.76
C THR A 153 20.31 7.09 4.19
N PRO A 154 21.28 6.65 5.03
CA PRO A 154 22.37 5.81 4.54
C PRO A 154 21.79 4.63 3.75
N LYS A 155 22.39 4.25 2.63
CA LYS A 155 21.91 3.13 1.80
C LYS A 155 21.74 1.84 2.60
N SER A 156 22.64 1.57 3.53
CA SER A 156 22.66 0.36 4.39
C SER A 156 21.77 0.48 5.63
N ALA A 157 20.82 1.42 5.68
CA ALA A 157 20.00 1.64 6.86
C ALA A 157 19.03 0.47 7.12
N SER A 158 18.72 0.24 8.40
CA SER A 158 17.58 -0.61 8.79
C SER A 158 16.36 0.26 9.01
N ILE A 159 15.28 -0.05 8.29
CA ILE A 159 14.07 0.77 8.23
C ILE A 159 12.85 -0.10 8.53
N ASP A 160 12.00 0.37 9.45
CA ASP A 160 10.68 -0.20 9.72
C ASP A 160 9.63 0.90 9.53
N MET A 161 8.71 0.71 8.59
CA MET A 161 7.70 1.71 8.29
C MET A 161 6.30 1.12 8.15
N GLU A 162 5.35 1.89 8.66
CA GLU A 162 3.94 1.52 8.62
C GLU A 162 3.08 2.73 8.26
N THR A 163 2.19 2.56 7.27
CA THR A 163 1.21 3.59 6.89
C THR A 163 -0.21 3.03 6.92
N MET A 164 -1.17 3.85 7.35
CA MET A 164 -2.58 3.46 7.33
C MET A 164 -3.20 3.73 5.93
N ASN A 165 -3.15 4.96 5.46
CA ASN A 165 -3.80 5.37 4.20
C ASN A 165 -2.87 6.21 3.31
N GLY A 166 -1.62 5.83 3.18
CA GLY A 166 -0.68 6.61 2.38
C GLY A 166 0.34 5.74 1.66
N PRO A 167 0.96 6.30 0.62
CA PRO A 167 1.99 5.58 -0.14
C PRO A 167 3.27 5.41 0.67
N ILE A 168 3.95 4.29 0.41
CA ILE A 168 5.33 4.05 0.77
C ILE A 168 6.14 3.98 -0.51
N SER A 169 7.15 4.84 -0.63
CA SER A 169 8.10 4.83 -1.76
C SER A 169 9.52 4.76 -1.25
N LEU A 170 10.33 3.89 -1.83
CA LEU A 170 11.72 3.68 -1.43
C LEU A 170 12.61 3.60 -2.65
N TYR A 171 13.74 4.30 -2.62
CA TYR A 171 14.70 4.41 -3.71
C TYR A 171 16.12 4.20 -3.23
N ASP A 172 16.92 3.44 -3.97
CA ASP A 172 18.37 3.32 -3.80
C ASP A 172 18.82 2.89 -2.38
N VAL A 173 18.13 1.90 -1.79
CA VAL A 173 18.43 1.36 -0.46
C VAL A 173 18.88 -0.10 -0.57
N ASP A 174 19.95 -0.44 0.16
CA ASP A 174 20.58 -1.78 0.16
C ASP A 174 20.49 -2.45 1.55
N GLY A 175 19.73 -1.88 2.47
CA GLY A 175 19.67 -2.29 3.86
C GLY A 175 18.58 -3.32 4.18
N LYS A 176 18.14 -3.28 5.44
CA LYS A 176 17.03 -4.10 5.91
C LYS A 176 15.74 -3.28 5.97
N LEU A 177 14.69 -3.81 5.36
CA LEU A 177 13.41 -3.14 5.26
C LEU A 177 12.27 -3.98 5.82
N THR A 178 11.44 -3.37 6.66
CA THR A 178 10.09 -3.82 6.93
C THR A 178 9.13 -2.71 6.50
N ALA A 179 8.19 -3.02 5.59
CA ALA A 179 7.21 -2.04 5.10
C ALA A 179 5.80 -2.60 5.16
N ARG A 180 4.92 -1.90 5.86
CA ARG A 180 3.50 -2.29 6.01
C ARG A 180 2.59 -1.14 5.59
N ALA A 181 1.65 -1.42 4.69
CA ALA A 181 0.60 -0.48 4.32
C ALA A 181 -0.78 -1.12 4.50
N HIS A 182 -1.69 -0.41 5.15
CA HIS A 182 -3.07 -0.90 5.22
C HIS A 182 -3.82 -0.56 3.92
N ASN A 183 -3.87 0.70 3.53
CA ASN A 183 -4.49 1.17 2.29
C ASN A 183 -3.54 2.11 1.56
N GLY A 184 -2.71 1.60 0.70
CA GLY A 184 -1.79 2.44 -0.06
C GLY A 184 -0.80 1.61 -0.88
N PRO A 185 -0.23 2.21 -1.93
CA PRO A 185 0.80 1.56 -2.72
C PRO A 185 2.12 1.48 -1.95
N ILE A 186 2.85 0.39 -2.19
CA ILE A 186 4.25 0.25 -1.78
C ILE A 186 5.10 0.12 -3.04
N SER A 187 6.09 0.98 -3.20
CA SER A 187 6.99 1.00 -4.35
C SER A 187 8.44 1.02 -3.92
N LEU A 188 9.22 0.04 -4.37
CA LEU A 188 10.66 -0.05 -4.17
C LEU A 188 11.37 0.00 -5.52
N LYS A 189 12.33 0.91 -5.68
CA LYS A 189 13.17 1.02 -6.86
C LYS A 189 14.65 0.95 -6.50
N ASN A 190 15.43 0.25 -7.30
CA ASN A 190 16.84 -0.01 -7.03
C ASN A 190 17.08 -0.55 -5.63
N PHE A 191 16.23 -1.48 -5.21
CA PHE A 191 16.36 -2.11 -3.90
C PHE A 191 17.27 -3.33 -3.98
N SER A 192 18.20 -3.40 -3.04
CA SER A 192 18.95 -4.62 -2.72
C SER A 192 18.96 -4.80 -1.20
N GLY A 193 19.05 -6.05 -0.72
CA GLY A 193 19.04 -6.32 0.72
C GLY A 193 17.83 -7.15 1.16
N ASP A 194 17.57 -7.14 2.46
CA ASP A 194 16.52 -7.98 3.05
C ASP A 194 15.23 -7.19 3.24
N ALA A 195 14.11 -7.66 2.70
CA ALA A 195 12.83 -6.98 2.84
C ALA A 195 11.68 -7.89 3.21
N GLU A 196 10.83 -7.40 4.11
CA GLU A 196 9.51 -7.93 4.41
C GLU A 196 8.46 -6.84 4.11
N ILE A 197 7.61 -7.09 3.12
CA ILE A 197 6.68 -6.11 2.57
C ILE A 197 5.27 -6.67 2.64
N THR A 198 4.37 -5.97 3.30
CA THR A 198 2.97 -6.39 3.44
C THR A 198 2.01 -5.26 3.12
N ALA A 199 1.00 -5.55 2.29
CA ALA A 199 -0.13 -4.64 2.07
C ALA A 199 -1.46 -5.36 2.32
N VAL A 200 -2.42 -4.68 2.94
CA VAL A 200 -3.78 -5.20 3.02
C VAL A 200 -4.52 -4.86 1.73
N ASN A 201 -4.57 -3.57 1.36
CA ASN A 201 -5.23 -3.10 0.15
C ASN A 201 -4.31 -2.12 -0.59
N GLY A 202 -3.71 -2.57 -1.65
CA GLY A 202 -2.88 -1.70 -2.48
C GLY A 202 -1.90 -2.46 -3.37
N PRO A 203 -1.42 -1.82 -4.43
CA PRO A 203 -0.40 -2.39 -5.28
C PRO A 203 0.97 -2.42 -4.59
N ILE A 204 1.73 -3.47 -4.84
CA ILE A 204 3.14 -3.55 -4.47
C ILE A 204 3.97 -3.64 -5.74
N SER A 205 4.98 -2.78 -5.86
CA SER A 205 5.96 -2.84 -6.94
C SER A 205 7.38 -2.91 -6.38
N LEU A 206 8.18 -3.81 -6.92
CA LEU A 206 9.59 -3.97 -6.59
C LEU A 206 10.42 -3.99 -7.87
N GLU A 207 11.48 -3.20 -7.90
CA GLU A 207 12.59 -3.31 -8.83
C GLU A 207 13.86 -3.60 -8.04
N GLY A 208 14.51 -4.74 -8.31
CA GLY A 208 15.67 -5.18 -7.53
C GLY A 208 16.41 -6.35 -8.15
N SER A 209 17.59 -6.65 -7.59
CA SER A 209 18.49 -7.69 -8.11
C SER A 209 19.04 -8.65 -7.06
N SER A 210 18.79 -8.39 -5.77
CA SER A 210 19.44 -9.18 -4.73
C SER A 210 18.69 -9.14 -3.39
N GLY A 211 19.09 -10.06 -2.48
CA GLY A 211 18.67 -10.10 -1.09
C GLY A 211 17.76 -11.27 -0.73
N SER A 212 17.14 -11.14 0.43
CA SER A 212 16.08 -12.03 0.92
C SER A 212 14.76 -11.24 0.99
N VAL A 213 13.91 -11.35 -0.03
CA VAL A 213 12.72 -10.52 -0.15
C VAL A 213 11.46 -11.35 0.00
N ARG A 214 10.57 -10.92 0.89
CA ARG A 214 9.22 -11.45 1.06
C ARG A 214 8.18 -10.36 0.84
N ILE A 215 7.24 -10.64 -0.05
CA ILE A 215 6.14 -9.72 -0.39
C ILE A 215 4.82 -10.45 -0.18
N HIS A 216 3.89 -9.81 0.52
CA HIS A 216 2.54 -10.32 0.70
C HIS A 216 1.49 -9.23 0.50
N THR A 217 0.39 -9.55 -0.20
CA THR A 217 -0.79 -8.69 -0.25
C THR A 217 -2.08 -9.50 -0.16
N GLU A 218 -3.05 -8.96 0.62
CA GLU A 218 -4.41 -9.52 0.65
C GLU A 218 -5.18 -9.14 -0.63
N ASN A 219 -5.17 -7.86 -1.00
CA ASN A 219 -5.94 -7.33 -2.11
C ASN A 219 -5.12 -6.30 -2.89
N GLY A 220 -4.55 -6.71 -4.00
CA GLY A 220 -3.82 -5.81 -4.87
C GLY A 220 -2.88 -6.52 -5.83
N PRO A 221 -2.47 -5.85 -6.90
CA PRO A 221 -1.47 -6.38 -7.81
C PRO A 221 -0.07 -6.35 -7.18
N ILE A 222 0.73 -7.37 -7.52
CA ILE A 222 2.18 -7.33 -7.28
C ILE A 222 2.90 -7.30 -8.62
N SER A 223 3.84 -6.37 -8.76
CA SER A 223 4.74 -6.28 -9.90
C SER A 223 6.18 -6.37 -9.44
N VAL A 224 6.91 -7.35 -9.94
CA VAL A 224 8.33 -7.54 -9.66
C VAL A 224 9.10 -7.37 -10.97
N ALA A 225 10.01 -6.40 -11.02
CA ALA A 225 10.97 -6.20 -12.09
C ALA A 225 12.36 -6.62 -11.60
N LEU A 226 12.92 -7.64 -12.25
CA LEU A 226 14.25 -8.13 -11.92
C LEU A 226 15.28 -7.29 -12.66
N ALA A 227 16.26 -6.77 -11.95
CA ALA A 227 17.40 -6.06 -12.51
C ALA A 227 18.61 -6.98 -12.65
N GLY A 228 19.43 -6.72 -13.69
CA GLY A 228 20.63 -7.54 -13.96
C GLY A 228 20.32 -8.95 -14.49
N LYS A 229 21.37 -9.76 -14.60
CA LYS A 229 21.27 -11.11 -15.22
C LYS A 229 20.92 -12.21 -14.23
N THR A 230 21.18 -12.00 -12.96
CA THR A 230 20.98 -12.99 -11.90
C THR A 230 20.45 -12.33 -10.65
N TRP A 231 19.73 -13.09 -9.84
CA TRP A 231 19.43 -12.70 -8.46
C TRP A 231 20.55 -13.18 -7.55
N SER A 232 21.09 -12.29 -6.72
CA SER A 232 22.06 -12.65 -5.70
C SER A 232 21.44 -12.63 -4.31
N GLY A 233 21.83 -13.57 -3.44
CA GLY A 233 21.26 -13.72 -2.08
C GLY A 233 20.32 -14.90 -1.95
N THR A 234 19.40 -14.84 -0.98
CA THR A 234 18.54 -15.98 -0.61
C THR A 234 17.38 -16.20 -1.58
N GLY A 235 16.88 -15.13 -2.21
CA GLY A 235 15.79 -15.21 -3.18
C GLY A 235 14.64 -14.24 -2.89
N LEU A 236 13.60 -14.35 -3.71
CA LEU A 236 12.39 -13.54 -3.60
C LEU A 236 11.14 -14.43 -3.58
N SER A 237 10.24 -14.19 -2.63
CA SER A 237 8.89 -14.75 -2.60
C SER A 237 7.86 -13.64 -2.59
N ALA A 238 6.87 -13.72 -3.50
CA ALA A 238 5.79 -12.76 -3.59
C ALA A 238 4.44 -13.48 -3.72
N ASP A 239 3.56 -13.22 -2.76
CA ASP A 239 2.28 -13.90 -2.63
C ASP A 239 1.12 -12.90 -2.60
N ALA A 240 0.16 -13.07 -3.50
CA ALA A 240 -1.09 -12.31 -3.49
C ALA A 240 -2.27 -13.24 -3.22
N LYS A 241 -3.17 -12.85 -2.32
CA LYS A 241 -4.42 -13.60 -2.14
C LYS A 241 -5.40 -13.26 -3.26
N ASN A 242 -5.62 -11.97 -3.50
CA ASN A 242 -6.52 -11.48 -4.54
C ASN A 242 -5.81 -10.39 -5.36
N GLY A 243 -5.30 -10.74 -6.51
CA GLY A 243 -4.68 -9.76 -7.40
C GLY A 243 -3.80 -10.37 -8.48
N PRO A 244 -3.59 -9.65 -9.57
CA PRO A 244 -2.69 -10.09 -10.62
C PRO A 244 -1.21 -9.98 -10.18
N LEU A 245 -0.41 -10.92 -10.68
CA LEU A 245 1.05 -10.89 -10.53
C LEU A 245 1.71 -10.62 -11.88
N THR A 246 2.71 -9.76 -11.87
CA THR A 246 3.57 -9.52 -13.04
C THR A 246 5.03 -9.72 -12.64
N LEU A 247 5.72 -10.59 -13.37
CA LEU A 247 7.17 -10.72 -13.32
C LEU A 247 7.74 -10.15 -14.60
N VAL A 248 8.62 -9.15 -14.49
CA VAL A 248 9.37 -8.57 -15.59
C VAL A 248 10.80 -9.07 -15.50
N VAL A 249 11.29 -9.71 -16.54
CA VAL A 249 12.63 -10.32 -16.59
C VAL A 249 13.45 -9.72 -17.73
N PRO A 250 14.76 -9.51 -17.55
CA PRO A 250 15.66 -9.22 -18.64
C PRO A 250 15.72 -10.39 -19.65
N ASN A 251 16.03 -10.11 -20.91
CA ASN A 251 16.10 -11.12 -21.97
C ASN A 251 17.19 -12.18 -21.75
N ASP A 252 18.24 -11.83 -21.04
CA ASP A 252 19.40 -12.70 -20.72
C ASP A 252 19.44 -13.15 -19.26
N TYR A 253 18.28 -13.16 -18.59
CA TYR A 253 18.17 -13.56 -17.18
C TYR A 253 18.48 -15.05 -16.98
N GLN A 254 19.29 -15.38 -15.96
CA GLN A 254 19.86 -16.71 -15.75
C GLN A 254 19.38 -17.41 -14.49
N SER A 255 18.91 -16.67 -13.47
CA SER A 255 18.42 -17.31 -12.26
C SER A 255 17.06 -17.96 -12.46
N SER A 256 16.83 -19.03 -11.71
CA SER A 256 15.59 -19.78 -11.78
C SER A 256 14.39 -19.01 -11.20
N PHE A 257 13.22 -19.17 -11.81
CA PHE A 257 11.98 -18.66 -11.25
C PHE A 257 10.83 -19.66 -11.37
N VAL A 258 9.85 -19.47 -10.52
CA VAL A 258 8.55 -20.13 -10.61
C VAL A 258 7.44 -19.10 -10.43
N VAL A 259 6.46 -19.15 -11.31
CA VAL A 259 5.24 -18.35 -11.20
C VAL A 259 4.03 -19.28 -11.26
N GLU A 260 3.07 -19.06 -10.38
CA GLU A 260 1.90 -19.92 -10.31
C GLU A 260 0.63 -19.18 -9.94
N SER A 261 -0.47 -19.69 -10.44
CA SER A 261 -1.82 -19.28 -10.03
C SER A 261 -2.62 -20.51 -9.69
N THR A 262 -3.32 -20.44 -8.57
CA THR A 262 -4.37 -21.41 -8.21
C THR A 262 -5.73 -20.88 -8.66
N ASN A 263 -6.79 -21.66 -8.47
CA ASN A 263 -8.16 -21.25 -8.76
C ASN A 263 -8.44 -20.86 -10.23
N TYR A 264 -7.87 -21.60 -11.20
CA TYR A 264 -8.10 -21.49 -12.65
C TYR A 264 -7.71 -20.18 -13.32
N ALA A 265 -7.10 -19.25 -12.63
CA ALA A 265 -6.73 -17.96 -13.24
C ALA A 265 -5.63 -18.14 -14.31
N PRO A 266 -5.66 -17.34 -15.38
CA PRO A 266 -4.74 -17.52 -16.49
C PRO A 266 -3.29 -17.18 -16.10
N VAL A 267 -2.35 -18.00 -16.59
CA VAL A 267 -0.91 -17.75 -16.49
C VAL A 267 -0.36 -17.58 -17.91
N SER A 268 0.34 -16.48 -18.16
CA SER A 268 0.93 -16.16 -19.45
C SER A 268 2.42 -15.88 -19.34
N CYS A 269 3.19 -16.29 -20.32
CA CYS A 269 4.62 -16.04 -20.41
C CYS A 269 4.92 -15.53 -21.83
N LYS A 270 5.37 -14.28 -21.93
CA LYS A 270 5.63 -13.57 -23.20
C LYS A 270 7.07 -13.11 -23.33
N ALA A 271 7.94 -13.42 -22.39
CA ALA A 271 9.37 -13.18 -22.48
C ALA A 271 10.04 -14.28 -23.33
N SER A 272 11.14 -14.00 -24.00
CA SER A 272 11.92 -14.97 -24.79
C SER A 272 12.38 -16.18 -23.98
N ILE A 273 12.69 -16.00 -22.72
CA ILE A 273 13.03 -17.03 -21.74
C ILE A 273 11.92 -18.11 -21.56
N CYS A 274 10.69 -17.79 -21.93
CA CYS A 274 9.54 -18.68 -21.81
C CYS A 274 9.55 -19.87 -22.78
N ASP A 275 10.35 -19.78 -23.83
CA ASP A 275 10.52 -20.89 -24.80
C ASP A 275 11.19 -22.10 -24.16
N ASN A 276 12.03 -21.85 -23.13
CA ASN A 276 12.73 -22.86 -22.37
C ASN A 276 12.09 -23.16 -21.01
N ALA A 277 10.93 -22.60 -20.73
CA ALA A 277 10.24 -22.77 -19.45
C ALA A 277 9.29 -23.99 -19.48
N ARG A 278 9.30 -24.76 -18.40
CA ARG A 278 8.34 -25.85 -18.19
C ARG A 278 6.99 -25.29 -17.78
N LYS A 279 5.94 -25.71 -18.47
CA LYS A 279 4.55 -25.29 -18.20
C LYS A 279 3.75 -26.50 -17.71
N THR A 280 3.15 -26.41 -16.54
CA THR A 280 2.31 -27.44 -15.95
C THR A 280 0.92 -26.86 -15.69
N TRP A 281 -0.11 -27.57 -16.20
CA TRP A 281 -1.52 -27.21 -16.06
C TRP A 281 -2.28 -28.36 -15.42
N ASP A 282 -2.62 -28.21 -14.15
CA ASP A 282 -3.48 -29.14 -13.40
C ASP A 282 -4.87 -28.54 -13.25
N ASP A 283 -5.83 -29.32 -12.73
CA ASP A 283 -7.23 -28.89 -12.58
C ASP A 283 -7.39 -27.57 -11.81
N ASN A 284 -6.55 -27.29 -10.79
CA ASN A 284 -6.64 -26.09 -9.96
C ASN A 284 -5.38 -25.22 -9.98
N ARG A 285 -4.36 -25.59 -10.77
CA ARG A 285 -3.06 -24.94 -10.70
C ARG A 285 -2.46 -24.75 -12.08
N ARG A 286 -1.98 -23.55 -12.33
CA ARG A 286 -1.21 -23.23 -13.53
C ARG A 286 0.15 -22.69 -13.11
N ARG A 287 1.21 -23.33 -13.61
CA ARG A 287 2.57 -23.09 -13.18
C ARG A 287 3.53 -23.02 -14.35
N ILE A 288 4.43 -22.03 -14.29
CA ILE A 288 5.56 -21.89 -15.22
C ILE A 288 6.84 -21.87 -14.39
N GLU A 289 7.79 -22.72 -14.78
CA GLU A 289 9.10 -22.86 -14.13
C GLU A 289 10.20 -22.66 -15.16
N TYR A 290 11.18 -21.86 -14.81
CA TYR A 290 12.39 -21.67 -15.59
C TYR A 290 13.64 -21.93 -14.75
N GLY A 291 14.66 -22.56 -15.34
CA GLY A 291 15.92 -22.91 -14.69
C GLY A 291 15.82 -24.11 -13.76
N ASN A 292 16.86 -24.31 -12.96
CA ASN A 292 16.99 -25.47 -12.08
C ASN A 292 16.40 -25.20 -10.68
N PRO A 293 15.75 -26.19 -10.05
CA PRO A 293 15.30 -26.08 -8.67
C PRO A 293 16.49 -26.07 -7.67
N PRO A 294 16.32 -25.44 -6.46
CA PRO A 294 15.15 -24.67 -6.07
C PRO A 294 15.08 -23.32 -6.78
N ALA A 295 13.87 -22.87 -7.13
CA ALA A 295 13.69 -21.57 -7.77
C ALA A 295 14.06 -20.44 -6.80
N MET A 296 14.89 -19.49 -7.28
CA MET A 296 15.30 -18.29 -6.56
C MET A 296 14.17 -17.28 -6.43
N ILE A 297 13.34 -17.18 -7.47
CA ILE A 297 12.23 -16.23 -7.54
C ILE A 297 10.92 -17.03 -7.55
N ARG A 298 10.02 -16.73 -6.62
CA ARG A 298 8.71 -17.38 -6.50
C ARG A 298 7.59 -16.36 -6.43
N LEU A 299 6.65 -16.43 -7.36
CA LEU A 299 5.45 -15.62 -7.34
C LEU A 299 4.23 -16.52 -7.36
N SER A 300 3.32 -16.33 -6.40
CA SER A 300 2.07 -17.10 -6.33
C SER A 300 0.86 -16.20 -6.09
N THR A 301 -0.28 -16.55 -6.70
CA THR A 301 -1.56 -15.91 -6.39
C THR A 301 -2.67 -16.95 -6.29
N VAL A 302 -3.62 -16.71 -5.40
CA VAL A 302 -4.81 -17.55 -5.30
C VAL A 302 -5.83 -17.13 -6.35
N ASN A 303 -6.23 -15.86 -6.34
CA ASN A 303 -7.27 -15.32 -7.21
C ASN A 303 -6.71 -14.19 -8.07
N GLY A 304 -6.02 -14.54 -9.15
CA GLY A 304 -5.51 -13.54 -10.08
C GLY A 304 -4.69 -14.14 -11.22
N PRO A 305 -4.63 -13.44 -12.35
CA PRO A 305 -3.77 -13.86 -13.45
C PRO A 305 -2.30 -13.61 -13.12
N VAL A 306 -1.44 -14.43 -13.71
CA VAL A 306 0.02 -14.25 -13.65
C VAL A 306 0.57 -13.98 -15.05
N SER A 307 1.46 -13.02 -15.16
CA SER A 307 2.10 -12.63 -16.41
C SER A 307 3.61 -12.54 -16.26
N VAL A 308 4.37 -13.28 -17.06
CA VAL A 308 5.81 -13.08 -17.22
C VAL A 308 6.04 -12.29 -18.52
N ARG A 309 6.79 -11.19 -18.41
CA ARG A 309 7.07 -10.28 -19.53
C ARG A 309 8.57 -10.00 -19.61
N GLU A 310 9.02 -9.65 -20.78
CA GLU A 310 10.37 -9.16 -20.99
C GLU A 310 10.48 -7.68 -20.67
N SER A 311 11.59 -7.25 -20.08
CA SER A 311 11.91 -5.84 -19.89
C SER A 311 12.08 -5.18 -21.27
N ARG A 312 11.47 -4.00 -21.44
CA ARG A 312 11.60 -3.21 -22.68
C ARG A 312 12.82 -2.30 -22.68
N GLU A 313 13.40 -2.07 -21.51
CA GLU A 313 14.60 -1.27 -21.34
C GLU A 313 15.76 -2.21 -20.97
N LYS A 314 16.96 -1.89 -21.47
CA LYS A 314 18.19 -2.45 -20.90
C LYS A 314 18.36 -1.79 -19.54
N LEU A 315 17.91 -2.46 -18.49
CA LEU A 315 18.14 -2.07 -17.11
C LEU A 315 19.63 -2.18 -16.73
#